data_6678bab62fbb48aa8c15b07ac3775363
#
_entry.id   6678bab62fbb48aa8c15b07ac3775363
#
_cell.length_a   1.000
_cell.length_b   1.000
_cell.length_c   1.000
_cell.angle_alpha   90.00
_cell.angle_beta   90.00
_cell.angle_gamma   90.00
#
_symmetry.space_group_name_H-M   'P 1'
#
loop_
_entity.id
_entity.type
_entity.pdbx_description
1 polymer ?
#
loop_
_entity_poly.entity_id
_entity_poly.type
_entity_poly.pdbx_seq_one_letter_code
_entity_poly.pdbx_strand_id
1 'polypeptide(L)'
;MSAVTLSVFLTHYNAELTLTLPDTLPPTELSLLRMLIQGMSVSEIARCRHRSTKTVSYQKSQIYRKLGIRNDLTFWLDILLRYKPVLRKTKPFMNHWF
;
A
#
# COMPACT_ATOMS: atom_id res chain seq x y z
N MET A 1 -10.55 0.80 -20.29
CA MET A 1 -9.69 1.22 -19.18
C MET A 1 -9.24 0.01 -18.41
N SER A 2 -7.95 -0.11 -18.27
CA SER A 2 -7.39 -1.21 -17.51
C SER A 2 -7.34 -0.88 -16.04
N ALA A 3 -7.46 -1.92 -15.23
CA ALA A 3 -7.35 -1.78 -13.80
C ALA A 3 -6.43 -2.88 -13.29
N VAL A 4 -5.75 -2.61 -12.20
CA VAL A 4 -4.83 -3.55 -11.59
C VAL A 4 -5.29 -3.82 -10.18
N THR A 5 -5.33 -5.09 -9.82
CA THR A 5 -5.69 -5.50 -8.47
C THR A 5 -4.41 -5.73 -7.67
N LEU A 6 -4.32 -5.06 -6.53
CA LEU A 6 -3.20 -5.21 -5.62
C LEU A 6 -3.69 -5.83 -4.33
N SER A 7 -3.09 -6.94 -3.94
CA SER A 7 -3.42 -7.59 -2.67
C SER A 7 -2.22 -7.52 -1.75
N VAL A 8 -2.47 -7.08 -0.52
CA VAL A 8 -1.42 -6.92 0.48
C VAL A 8 -1.85 -7.60 1.75
N PHE A 9 -1.01 -8.47 2.28
CA PHE A 9 -1.31 -9.10 3.56
C PHE A 9 -0.80 -8.23 4.70
N LEU A 10 -1.70 -7.87 5.59
CA LEU A 10 -1.38 -7.03 6.74
C LEU A 10 -1.09 -7.93 7.93
N THR A 11 0.18 -8.15 8.19
CA THR A 11 0.63 -9.13 9.17
C THR A 11 0.06 -8.85 10.56
N HIS A 12 0.09 -7.60 10.98
CA HIS A 12 -0.35 -7.24 12.33
C HIS A 12 -1.85 -7.43 12.53
N TYR A 13 -2.60 -7.47 11.45
CA TYR A 13 -4.06 -7.57 11.52
C TYR A 13 -4.56 -8.91 11.03
N ASN A 14 -3.67 -9.76 10.58
CA ASN A 14 -4.03 -11.07 10.04
C ASN A 14 -5.15 -10.94 9.02
N ALA A 15 -4.97 -10.02 8.08
CA ALA A 15 -5.99 -9.67 7.11
C ALA A 15 -5.36 -9.37 5.78
N GLU A 16 -6.10 -9.59 4.72
CA GLU A 16 -5.68 -9.26 3.37
C GLU A 16 -6.46 -8.06 2.87
N LEU A 17 -5.74 -7.08 2.37
CA LEU A 17 -6.32 -5.88 1.81
C LEU A 17 -6.20 -5.94 0.30
N THR A 18 -7.32 -5.75 -0.42
CA THR A 18 -7.33 -5.79 -1.86
C THR A 18 -7.81 -4.46 -2.40
N LEU A 19 -7.02 -3.88 -3.30
CA LEU A 19 -7.34 -2.60 -3.94
C LEU A 19 -7.44 -2.82 -5.44
N THR A 20 -8.35 -2.08 -6.07
CA THR A 20 -8.36 -1.97 -7.52
C THR A 20 -7.88 -0.58 -7.88
N LEU A 21 -6.79 -0.52 -8.61
CA LEU A 21 -6.10 0.72 -8.94
C LEU A 21 -6.11 0.97 -10.43
N PRO A 22 -5.97 2.23 -10.86
CA PRO A 22 -5.79 2.50 -12.28
C PRO A 22 -4.47 1.92 -12.78
N ASP A 23 -4.45 1.61 -14.06
CA ASP A 23 -3.30 0.99 -14.70
C ASP A 23 -2.27 2.05 -15.09
N THR A 24 -1.86 2.85 -14.11
CA THR A 24 -0.89 3.92 -14.32
C THR A 24 0.38 3.73 -13.50
N LEU A 25 0.40 2.70 -12.65
CA LEU A 25 1.56 2.47 -11.81
C LEU A 25 2.39 1.33 -12.39
N PRO A 26 3.65 1.60 -12.72
CA PRO A 26 4.54 0.52 -13.15
C PRO A 26 4.80 -0.46 -11.99
N PRO A 27 5.30 -1.66 -12.31
CA PRO A 27 5.53 -2.68 -11.27
C PRO A 27 6.39 -2.19 -10.10
N THR A 28 7.36 -1.33 -10.37
CA THR A 28 8.22 -0.81 -9.30
C THR A 28 7.43 0.05 -8.33
N GLU A 29 6.49 0.84 -8.84
CA GLU A 29 5.65 1.68 -7.98
C GLU A 29 4.60 0.84 -7.24
N LEU A 30 4.08 -0.19 -7.89
CA LEU A 30 3.16 -1.10 -7.20
C LEU A 30 3.84 -1.80 -6.04
N SER A 31 5.08 -2.21 -6.25
CA SER A 31 5.86 -2.86 -5.19
C SER A 31 6.10 -1.89 -4.04
N LEU A 32 6.41 -0.64 -4.36
CA LEU A 32 6.61 0.38 -3.33
C LEU A 32 5.32 0.67 -2.58
N LEU A 33 4.22 0.77 -3.30
CA LEU A 33 2.93 1.01 -2.66
C LEU A 33 2.57 -0.11 -1.69
N ARG A 34 2.89 -1.35 -2.06
CA ARG A 34 2.67 -2.49 -1.18
C ARG A 34 3.41 -2.31 0.16
N MET A 35 4.63 -1.83 0.09
CA MET A 35 5.42 -1.59 1.30
C MET A 35 4.84 -0.45 2.13
N LEU A 36 4.39 0.61 1.46
CA LEU A 36 3.76 1.74 2.16
C LEU A 36 2.48 1.31 2.87
N ILE A 37 1.69 0.48 2.23
CA ILE A 37 0.46 -0.02 2.83
C ILE A 37 0.76 -0.84 4.08
N GLN A 38 1.88 -1.54 4.09
CA GLN A 38 2.29 -2.32 5.26
C GLN A 38 2.86 -1.45 6.39
N GLY A 39 2.97 -0.15 6.16
CA GLY A 39 3.42 0.75 7.20
C GLY A 39 4.92 0.95 7.29
N MET A 40 5.65 0.52 6.26
CA MET A 40 7.10 0.71 6.26
C MET A 40 7.46 2.18 6.06
N SER A 41 8.47 2.63 6.78
CA SER A 41 8.98 4.00 6.60
C SER A 41 9.82 4.08 5.33
N VAL A 42 10.05 5.31 4.86
CA VAL A 42 10.92 5.53 3.72
C VAL A 42 12.31 4.95 3.97
N SER A 43 12.83 5.12 5.18
CA SER A 43 14.15 4.59 5.52
C SER A 43 14.20 3.07 5.44
N GLU A 44 13.16 2.41 5.94
CA GLU A 44 13.09 0.95 5.88
C GLU A 44 12.98 0.46 4.46
N ILE A 45 12.15 1.13 3.65
CA ILE A 45 11.97 0.76 2.26
C ILE A 45 13.27 0.95 1.48
N ALA A 46 13.95 2.07 1.71
CA ALA A 46 15.21 2.35 1.04
C ALA A 46 16.25 1.27 1.33
N ARG A 47 16.34 0.87 2.59
CA ARG A 47 17.27 -0.19 3.00
C ARG A 47 16.90 -1.52 2.34
N CYS A 48 15.61 -1.83 2.36
CA CYS A 48 15.12 -3.09 1.82
C CYS A 48 15.34 -3.18 0.30
N ARG A 49 15.22 -2.09 -0.40
CA ARG A 49 15.35 -2.06 -1.85
C ARG A 49 16.73 -1.65 -2.32
N HIS A 50 17.64 -1.40 -1.41
CA HIS A 50 19.00 -0.95 -1.73
C HIS A 50 18.98 0.32 -2.57
N ARG A 51 18.16 1.28 -2.16
CA ARG A 51 18.06 2.58 -2.80
C ARG A 51 18.28 3.67 -1.75
N SER A 52 18.53 4.89 -2.22
CA SER A 52 18.63 6.01 -1.30
C SER A 52 17.23 6.43 -0.83
N THR A 53 17.17 7.06 0.34
CA THR A 53 15.90 7.59 0.83
C THR A 53 15.35 8.65 -0.10
N LYS A 54 16.23 9.40 -0.75
CA LYS A 54 15.83 10.43 -1.71
C LYS A 54 15.08 9.80 -2.89
N THR A 55 15.60 8.71 -3.41
CA THR A 55 14.97 7.99 -4.52
C THR A 55 13.60 7.46 -4.11
N VAL A 56 13.53 6.84 -2.92
CA VAL A 56 12.27 6.29 -2.44
C VAL A 56 11.25 7.39 -2.19
N SER A 57 11.68 8.52 -1.62
CA SER A 57 10.79 9.64 -1.38
C SER A 57 10.24 10.20 -2.69
N TYR A 58 11.09 10.28 -3.70
CA TYR A 58 10.64 10.75 -5.01
C TYR A 58 9.58 9.81 -5.59
N GLN A 59 9.86 8.52 -5.53
CA GLN A 59 8.91 7.53 -6.06
C GLN A 59 7.59 7.56 -5.29
N LYS A 60 7.66 7.75 -3.97
CA LYS A 60 6.44 7.87 -3.16
C LYS A 60 5.64 9.09 -3.60
N SER A 61 6.29 10.20 -3.86
CA SER A 61 5.62 11.42 -4.33
C SER A 61 4.91 11.17 -5.64
N GLN A 62 5.54 10.41 -6.55
CA GLN A 62 4.91 10.08 -7.83
C GLN A 62 3.66 9.23 -7.63
N ILE A 63 3.73 8.26 -6.74
CA ILE A 63 2.58 7.41 -6.43
C ILE A 63 1.45 8.26 -5.85
N TYR A 64 1.78 9.12 -4.90
CA TYR A 64 0.78 9.98 -4.27
C TYR A 64 0.08 10.84 -5.31
N ARG A 65 0.85 11.43 -6.21
CA ARG A 65 0.26 12.26 -7.26
C ARG A 65 -0.66 11.47 -8.18
N LYS A 66 -0.22 10.29 -8.58
CA LYS A 66 -1.01 9.46 -9.49
C LYS A 66 -2.29 8.95 -8.86
N LEU A 67 -2.27 8.69 -7.56
CA LEU A 67 -3.42 8.12 -6.87
C LEU A 67 -4.29 9.18 -6.18
N GLY A 68 -3.87 10.43 -6.19
CA GLY A 68 -4.62 11.48 -5.53
C GLY A 68 -4.48 11.49 -4.02
N ILE A 69 -3.37 10.98 -3.51
CA ILE A 69 -3.09 10.99 -2.07
C ILE A 69 -2.43 12.33 -1.75
N ARG A 70 -3.02 13.08 -0.82
CA ARG A 70 -2.57 14.43 -0.54
C ARG A 70 -1.27 14.48 0.26
N ASN A 71 -1.16 13.65 1.28
CA ASN A 71 0.04 13.63 2.12
C ASN A 71 0.03 12.37 2.98
N ASP A 72 1.07 12.23 3.81
CA ASP A 72 1.21 11.05 4.65
C ASP A 72 0.09 10.93 5.68
N LEU A 73 -0.40 12.05 6.17
CA LEU A 73 -1.45 12.03 7.18
C LEU A 73 -2.78 11.58 6.61
N THR A 74 -3.03 11.88 5.34
CA THR A 74 -4.27 11.52 4.69
C THR A 74 -4.17 10.25 3.87
N PHE A 75 -3.03 9.57 3.93
CA PHE A 75 -2.77 8.40 3.10
C PHE A 75 -3.93 7.39 3.15
N TRP A 76 -4.27 6.94 4.34
CA TRP A 76 -5.32 5.94 4.48
C TRP A 76 -6.70 6.48 4.17
N LEU A 77 -6.95 7.71 4.53
CA LEU A 77 -8.22 8.32 4.22
C LEU A 77 -8.43 8.41 2.71
N ASP A 78 -7.40 8.87 2.00
CA ASP A 78 -7.48 8.98 0.55
C ASP A 78 -7.63 7.60 -0.11
N ILE A 79 -6.90 6.61 0.37
CA ILE A 79 -7.01 5.24 -0.14
C ILE A 79 -8.41 4.69 0.09
N LEU A 80 -8.93 4.84 1.30
CA LEU A 80 -10.24 4.27 1.65
C LEU A 80 -11.36 4.93 0.86
N LEU A 81 -11.32 6.24 0.72
CA LEU A 81 -12.42 6.95 0.08
C LEU A 81 -12.36 6.88 -1.43
N ARG A 82 -11.16 6.86 -2.02
CA ARG A 82 -11.04 6.84 -3.47
C ARG A 82 -11.10 5.45 -4.06
N TYR A 83 -10.53 4.47 -3.38
CA TYR A 83 -10.35 3.14 -3.96
C TYR A 83 -11.14 2.06 -3.24
N LYS A 84 -11.73 2.39 -2.10
CA LYS A 84 -12.64 1.52 -1.36
C LYS A 84 -12.11 0.09 -1.29
N PRO A 85 -10.96 -0.10 -0.65
CA PRO A 85 -10.35 -1.43 -0.57
C PRO A 85 -11.24 -2.41 0.18
N VAL A 86 -11.08 -3.67 -0.18
CA VAL A 86 -11.79 -4.76 0.49
C VAL A 86 -10.84 -5.39 1.48
N LEU A 87 -11.27 -5.49 2.71
CA LEU A 87 -10.50 -6.11 3.77
C LEU A 87 -11.11 -7.46 4.11
N ARG A 88 -10.30 -8.50 3.99
CA ARG A 88 -10.74 -9.85 4.31
C ARG A 88 -9.84 -10.41 5.41
N LYS A 89 -10.42 -10.67 6.54
CA LYS A 89 -9.66 -11.30 7.60
C LYS A 89 -9.42 -12.76 7.26
N THR A 90 -8.19 -13.19 7.39
CA THR A 90 -7.92 -14.61 7.26
C THR A 90 -8.60 -15.29 8.43
N LYS A 91 -9.08 -16.47 8.15
CA LYS A 91 -9.83 -17.20 9.15
C LYS A 91 -8.88 -17.88 10.11
N PRO A 92 -8.62 -17.29 11.28
CA PRO A 92 -7.71 -17.92 12.22
C PRO A 92 -8.45 -19.05 12.92
N PHE A 93 -7.79 -20.17 12.99
CA PHE A 93 -8.38 -21.27 13.72
C PHE A 93 -8.36 -21.01 15.24
N MET A 94 -7.74 -19.95 15.66
CA MET A 94 -7.58 -19.61 17.07
C MET A 94 -8.38 -18.37 17.45
N ASN A 95 -9.52 -18.17 16.87
CA ASN A 95 -10.29 -16.96 17.13
C ASN A 95 -11.24 -17.05 18.30
N HIS A 96 -11.24 -18.14 18.98
CA HIS A 96 -12.22 -18.38 20.04
C HIS A 96 -11.94 -17.63 21.32
N TRP A 97 -10.81 -17.01 21.46
CA TRP A 97 -10.51 -16.30 22.70
C TRP A 97 -10.94 -14.83 22.67
N PHE A 98 -11.57 -14.40 21.63
CA PHE A 98 -12.06 -13.02 21.58
C PHE A 98 -13.37 -12.87 22.33
#